data_53650e42c3d03006d79478594e760aa6
#
_entry.id   53650e42c3d03006d79478594e760aa6
#
_cell.length_a   1.000
_cell.length_b   1.000
_cell.length_c   1.000
_cell.angle_alpha   90.00
_cell.angle_beta   90.00
_cell.angle_gamma   90.00
#
_symmetry.space_group_name_H-M   'P 1'
#
loop_
_entity.id
_entity.type
_entity.pdbx_description
1 polymer ?
#
loop_
_entity_poly.entity_id
_entity_poly.type
_entity_poly.pdbx_seq_one_letter_code
_entity_poly.pdbx_strand_id
1 'polypeptide(L)'
;MLNKANYTPRLQDEYKSKIRGALKEEFGYKNDMMIPKLEKIVLNIGCGRAAVKDSKKAKSAQNDLTLIAGQQAIMTRAKKSIAGFRVREDMPMGAKVTLRGARMYEFSRPAKSTPVVEPSICETLTDDHRAT
;
A
#
# COMPACT_ATOMS: atom_id res chain seq x y z
N MET A 1 -9.30 15.89 -19.63
CA MET A 1 -9.35 14.43 -19.41
C MET A 1 -8.10 13.80 -20.02
N LEU A 2 -7.23 13.20 -19.22
CA LEU A 2 -6.03 12.51 -19.73
C LEU A 2 -6.46 11.27 -20.51
N ASN A 3 -6.08 11.21 -21.77
CA ASN A 3 -6.33 10.04 -22.61
C ASN A 3 -5.62 8.80 -22.04
N LYS A 4 -6.37 7.88 -21.50
CA LYS A 4 -5.88 6.62 -20.90
C LYS A 4 -5.05 5.74 -21.85
N ALA A 5 -5.19 5.93 -23.16
CA ALA A 5 -4.59 5.05 -24.16
C ALA A 5 -3.08 5.25 -24.36
N ASN A 6 -2.53 6.46 -24.09
CA ASN A 6 -1.12 6.78 -24.38
C ASN A 6 -0.36 7.37 -23.19
N TYR A 7 -0.86 7.14 -21.95
CA TYR A 7 -0.20 7.68 -20.78
C TYR A 7 0.89 6.72 -20.28
N THR A 8 2.14 7.11 -20.39
CA THR A 8 3.29 6.43 -19.77
C THR A 8 3.73 7.21 -18.52
N PRO A 9 3.82 6.55 -17.36
CA PRO A 9 4.29 7.18 -16.14
C PRO A 9 5.78 7.57 -16.26
N ARG A 10 6.14 8.76 -15.80
CA ARG A 10 7.52 9.26 -15.87
C ARG A 10 8.54 8.31 -15.26
N LEU A 11 8.21 7.71 -14.12
CA LEU A 11 9.10 6.77 -13.44
C LEU A 11 9.33 5.49 -14.25
N GLN A 12 8.35 5.08 -15.05
CA GLN A 12 8.51 3.94 -15.96
C GLN A 12 9.49 4.26 -17.09
N ASP A 13 9.44 5.48 -17.60
CA ASP A 13 10.37 5.93 -18.64
C ASP A 13 11.79 6.12 -18.08
N GLU A 14 11.91 6.69 -16.86
CA GLU A 14 13.17 6.78 -16.14
C GLU A 14 13.77 5.39 -15.84
N TYR A 15 12.95 4.43 -15.45
CA TYR A 15 13.40 3.07 -15.23
C TYR A 15 13.98 2.46 -16.51
N LYS A 16 13.31 2.62 -17.65
CA LYS A 16 13.76 2.06 -18.92
C LYS A 16 15.02 2.74 -19.46
N SER A 17 15.13 4.07 -19.30
CA SER A 17 16.20 4.86 -19.89
C SER A 17 17.48 4.92 -19.05
N LYS A 18 17.34 5.03 -17.72
CA LYS A 18 18.48 5.29 -16.82
C LYS A 18 18.70 4.16 -15.81
N ILE A 19 17.66 3.79 -15.06
CA ILE A 19 17.79 2.91 -13.89
C ILE A 19 18.22 1.50 -14.32
N ARG A 20 17.67 1.00 -15.40
CA ARG A 20 18.00 -0.35 -15.92
C ARG A 20 19.46 -0.47 -16.33
N GLY A 21 20.03 0.54 -16.98
CA GLY A 21 21.43 0.59 -17.36
C GLY A 21 22.35 0.64 -16.13
N ALA A 22 22.08 1.55 -15.21
CA ALA A 22 22.84 1.70 -13.97
C ALA A 22 22.83 0.40 -13.12
N LEU A 23 21.69 -0.26 -12.97
CA LEU A 23 21.60 -1.54 -12.24
C LEU A 23 22.39 -2.65 -12.94
N LYS A 24 22.44 -2.67 -14.27
CA LYS A 24 23.20 -3.66 -15.02
C LYS A 24 24.70 -3.49 -14.79
N GLU A 25 25.18 -2.26 -14.77
CA GLU A 25 26.59 -1.93 -14.55
C GLU A 25 27.01 -2.19 -13.11
N GLU A 26 26.20 -1.73 -12.14
CA GLU A 26 26.50 -1.83 -10.71
C GLU A 26 26.53 -3.29 -10.21
N PHE A 27 25.57 -4.11 -10.65
CA PHE A 27 25.46 -5.51 -10.23
C PHE A 27 26.05 -6.51 -11.23
N GLY A 28 26.56 -6.08 -12.37
CA GLY A 28 27.21 -6.93 -13.37
C GLY A 28 26.32 -8.02 -13.98
N TYR A 29 25.03 -7.73 -14.18
CA TYR A 29 24.09 -8.72 -14.75
C TYR A 29 24.45 -9.05 -16.20
N LYS A 30 24.65 -10.35 -16.48
CA LYS A 30 24.95 -10.87 -17.83
C LYS A 30 23.76 -10.77 -18.77
N ASN A 31 22.54 -10.91 -18.25
CA ASN A 31 21.32 -10.91 -19.03
C ASN A 31 20.37 -9.81 -18.56
N ASP A 32 19.77 -9.10 -19.50
CA ASP A 32 18.78 -8.03 -19.24
C ASP A 32 17.52 -8.51 -18.50
N MET A 33 17.21 -9.81 -18.58
CA MET A 33 16.08 -10.40 -17.85
C MET A 33 16.35 -10.63 -16.37
N MET A 34 17.62 -10.56 -15.93
CA MET A 34 18.00 -10.68 -14.52
C MET A 34 17.83 -9.38 -13.74
N ILE A 35 17.66 -8.26 -14.44
CA ILE A 35 17.53 -6.95 -13.81
C ILE A 35 16.21 -6.88 -13.03
N PRO A 36 16.24 -6.49 -11.74
CA PRO A 36 15.03 -6.39 -10.92
C PRO A 36 14.08 -5.33 -11.47
N LYS A 37 12.79 -5.66 -11.49
CA LYS A 37 11.73 -4.74 -11.90
C LYS A 37 10.60 -4.74 -10.88
N LEU A 38 9.94 -3.60 -10.71
CA LEU A 38 8.74 -3.52 -9.90
C LEU A 38 7.60 -4.28 -10.58
N GLU A 39 7.02 -5.24 -9.89
CA GLU A 39 5.89 -6.03 -10.36
C GLU A 39 4.57 -5.52 -9.82
N LYS A 40 4.51 -5.24 -8.53
CA LYS A 40 3.32 -4.77 -7.82
C LYS A 40 3.68 -4.02 -6.55
N ILE A 41 2.81 -3.09 -6.14
CA ILE A 41 2.83 -2.46 -4.82
C ILE A 41 1.56 -2.86 -4.10
N VAL A 42 1.69 -3.37 -2.88
CA VAL A 42 0.55 -3.73 -2.03
C VAL A 42 0.48 -2.75 -0.87
N LEU A 43 -0.62 -2.01 -0.79
CA LEU A 43 -0.94 -1.18 0.35
C LEU A 43 -1.85 -1.97 1.29
N ASN A 44 -1.58 -1.91 2.58
CA ASN A 44 -2.38 -2.59 3.59
C ASN A 44 -2.59 -1.69 4.80
N ILE A 45 -3.82 -1.65 5.29
CA ILE A 45 -4.21 -0.99 6.55
C ILE A 45 -4.78 -2.06 7.47
N GLY A 46 -4.11 -2.30 8.60
CA GLY A 46 -4.57 -3.21 9.64
C GLY A 46 -5.33 -2.45 10.74
N CYS A 47 -6.59 -2.78 10.94
CA CYS A 47 -7.44 -2.15 11.97
C CYS A 47 -7.82 -3.12 13.10
N GLY A 48 -7.05 -4.19 13.31
CA GLY A 48 -7.38 -5.32 14.16
C GLY A 48 -7.99 -4.94 15.52
N ARG A 49 -7.28 -4.19 16.35
CA ARG A 49 -7.77 -3.78 17.68
C ARG A 49 -9.03 -2.91 17.61
N ALA A 50 -9.11 -2.02 16.64
CA ALA A 50 -10.24 -1.11 16.47
C ALA A 50 -11.45 -1.83 15.85
N ALA A 51 -11.21 -2.76 14.93
CA ALA A 51 -12.26 -3.53 14.25
C ALA A 51 -12.96 -4.53 15.18
N VAL A 52 -12.24 -5.06 16.19
CA VAL A 52 -12.83 -5.91 17.23
C VAL A 52 -13.86 -5.16 18.07
N LYS A 53 -13.60 -3.87 18.36
CA LYS A 53 -14.55 -3.03 19.11
C LYS A 53 -15.67 -2.50 18.23
N ASP A 54 -15.35 -2.09 17.03
CA ASP A 54 -16.30 -1.48 16.08
C ASP A 54 -16.00 -1.88 14.64
N SER A 55 -16.84 -2.72 14.07
CA SER A 55 -16.72 -3.18 12.67
C SER A 55 -16.80 -2.04 11.64
N LYS A 56 -17.39 -0.89 11.99
CA LYS A 56 -17.47 0.27 11.08
C LYS A 56 -16.09 0.86 10.78
N LYS A 57 -15.13 0.74 11.71
CA LYS A 57 -13.77 1.25 11.51
C LYS A 57 -13.02 0.55 10.37
N ALA A 58 -13.26 -0.75 10.17
CA ALA A 58 -12.69 -1.47 9.04
C ALA A 58 -13.24 -0.96 7.69
N LYS A 59 -14.52 -0.58 7.64
CA LYS A 59 -15.13 0.02 6.45
C LYS A 59 -14.62 1.44 6.18
N SER A 60 -14.41 2.24 7.24
CA SER A 60 -13.77 3.55 7.11
C SER A 60 -12.38 3.43 6.53
N ALA A 61 -11.52 2.55 7.08
CA ALA A 61 -10.19 2.29 6.55
C ALA A 61 -10.18 1.79 5.09
N GLN A 62 -11.20 1.03 4.68
CA GLN A 62 -11.37 0.63 3.28
C GLN A 62 -11.65 1.84 2.39
N ASN A 63 -12.50 2.77 2.82
CA ASN A 63 -12.79 4.00 2.08
C ASN A 63 -11.56 4.89 1.96
N ASP A 64 -10.84 5.09 3.07
CA ASP A 64 -9.62 5.91 3.08
C ASP A 64 -8.56 5.34 2.14
N LEU A 65 -8.34 4.01 2.19
CA LEU A 65 -7.41 3.35 1.30
C LEU A 65 -7.85 3.43 -0.17
N THR A 66 -9.14 3.38 -0.44
CA THR A 66 -9.71 3.55 -1.79
C THR A 66 -9.45 4.95 -2.33
N LEU A 67 -9.59 5.99 -1.51
CA LEU A 67 -9.28 7.36 -1.89
C LEU A 67 -7.79 7.56 -2.18
N ILE A 68 -6.92 7.04 -1.33
CA ILE A 68 -5.46 7.14 -1.49
C ILE A 68 -4.97 6.40 -2.75
N ALA A 69 -5.47 5.19 -2.97
CA ALA A 69 -5.03 4.33 -4.06
C ALA A 69 -5.67 4.67 -5.42
N GLY A 70 -6.78 5.42 -5.43
CA GLY A 70 -7.60 5.63 -6.62
C GLY A 70 -8.19 4.34 -7.22
N GLN A 71 -8.24 3.28 -6.42
CA GLN A 71 -8.73 1.95 -6.78
C GLN A 71 -9.44 1.34 -5.58
N GLN A 72 -10.58 0.66 -5.82
CA GLN A 72 -11.34 0.04 -4.74
C GLN A 72 -10.48 -0.95 -3.93
N ALA A 73 -10.40 -0.72 -2.61
CA ALA A 73 -9.71 -1.60 -1.69
C ALA A 73 -10.56 -2.82 -1.35
N ILE A 74 -9.91 -3.95 -1.12
CA ILE A 74 -10.53 -5.20 -0.70
C ILE A 74 -10.43 -5.30 0.81
N MET A 75 -11.52 -5.61 1.49
CA MET A 75 -11.55 -5.87 2.91
C MET A 75 -10.87 -7.20 3.23
N THR A 76 -9.94 -7.19 4.18
CA THR A 76 -9.27 -8.41 4.65
C THR A 76 -9.99 -8.96 5.87
N ARG A 77 -10.27 -10.27 5.83
CA ARG A 77 -11.00 -10.98 6.88
C ARG A 77 -10.10 -11.97 7.61
N ALA A 78 -10.42 -12.24 8.87
CA ALA A 78 -9.72 -13.23 9.66
C ALA A 78 -9.98 -14.64 9.13
N LYS A 79 -8.92 -15.45 9.00
CA LYS A 79 -9.00 -16.84 8.51
C LYS A 79 -9.33 -17.84 9.60
N LYS A 80 -8.98 -17.53 10.86
CA LYS A 80 -9.20 -18.41 12.02
C LYS A 80 -9.67 -17.60 13.21
N SER A 81 -10.48 -18.21 14.05
CA SER A 81 -10.89 -17.66 15.33
C SER A 81 -9.75 -17.78 16.34
N ILE A 82 -9.43 -16.68 17.04
CA ILE A 82 -8.41 -16.64 18.10
C ILE A 82 -9.03 -15.99 19.33
N ALA A 83 -9.28 -16.80 20.37
CA ALA A 83 -9.97 -16.35 21.58
C ALA A 83 -9.19 -15.27 22.35
N GLY A 84 -7.85 -15.38 22.41
CA GLY A 84 -6.99 -14.40 23.11
C GLY A 84 -7.08 -12.98 22.55
N PHE A 85 -7.37 -12.83 21.26
CA PHE A 85 -7.56 -11.53 20.59
C PHE A 85 -9.02 -11.18 20.37
N ARG A 86 -9.96 -11.99 20.85
CA ARG A 86 -11.42 -11.83 20.63
C ARG A 86 -11.80 -11.73 19.14
N VAL A 87 -11.03 -12.38 18.29
CA VAL A 87 -11.23 -12.42 16.84
C VAL A 87 -12.06 -13.67 16.49
N ARG A 88 -13.13 -13.47 15.73
CA ARG A 88 -13.92 -14.55 15.15
C ARG A 88 -13.52 -14.76 13.69
N GLU A 89 -13.76 -15.96 13.19
CA GLU A 89 -13.61 -16.25 11.77
C GLU A 89 -14.49 -15.31 10.93
N ASP A 90 -13.96 -14.95 9.74
CA ASP A 90 -14.60 -14.03 8.78
C ASP A 90 -14.80 -12.58 9.27
N MET A 91 -14.26 -12.22 10.43
CA MET A 91 -14.34 -10.86 10.95
C MET A 91 -13.46 -9.90 10.12
N PRO A 92 -13.97 -8.71 9.73
CA PRO A 92 -13.19 -7.72 8.99
C PRO A 92 -12.09 -7.14 9.88
N MET A 93 -10.81 -7.31 9.46
CA MET A 93 -9.63 -6.91 10.24
C MET A 93 -8.85 -5.75 9.61
N GLY A 94 -9.13 -5.42 8.36
CA GLY A 94 -8.43 -4.36 7.66
C GLY A 94 -8.81 -4.28 6.19
N ALA A 95 -8.03 -3.52 5.43
CA ALA A 95 -8.20 -3.37 4.00
C ALA A 95 -6.86 -3.48 3.28
N LYS A 96 -6.86 -3.98 2.05
CA LYS A 96 -5.69 -4.03 1.18
C LYS A 96 -6.03 -3.63 -0.25
N VAL A 97 -5.06 -3.10 -0.95
CA VAL A 97 -5.15 -2.82 -2.38
C VAL A 97 -3.84 -3.21 -3.06
N THR A 98 -3.92 -3.75 -4.26
CA THR A 98 -2.74 -4.11 -5.06
C THR A 98 -2.70 -3.21 -6.30
N LEU A 99 -1.64 -2.42 -6.41
CA LEU A 99 -1.38 -1.54 -7.53
C LEU A 99 -0.42 -2.20 -8.51
N ARG A 100 -0.72 -2.11 -9.81
CA ARG A 100 0.09 -2.62 -10.91
C ARG A 100 0.15 -1.63 -12.06
N GLY A 101 1.16 -1.77 -12.94
CA GLY A 101 1.32 -0.97 -14.15
C GLY A 101 1.43 0.54 -13.87
N ALA A 102 0.74 1.37 -14.65
CA ALA A 102 0.82 2.82 -14.56
C ALA A 102 0.50 3.37 -13.17
N ARG A 103 -0.54 2.86 -12.51
CA ARG A 103 -0.93 3.28 -11.14
C ARG A 103 0.15 2.99 -10.10
N MET A 104 0.85 1.87 -10.25
CA MET A 104 1.97 1.49 -9.38
C MET A 104 3.11 2.51 -9.49
N TYR A 105 3.51 2.88 -10.69
CA TYR A 105 4.58 3.84 -10.91
C TYR A 105 4.21 5.26 -10.48
N GLU A 106 2.95 5.68 -10.66
CA GLU A 106 2.48 6.97 -10.17
C GLU A 106 2.44 7.04 -8.65
N PHE A 107 2.00 5.97 -8.00
CA PHE A 107 1.98 5.88 -6.55
C PHE A 107 3.39 5.86 -5.94
N SER A 108 4.35 5.17 -6.58
CA SER A 108 5.74 5.09 -6.11
C SER A 108 6.53 6.38 -6.30
N ARG A 109 6.01 7.33 -7.08
CA ARG A 109 6.63 8.64 -7.25
C ARG A 109 6.52 9.42 -5.94
N PRO A 110 7.63 9.74 -5.25
CA PRO A 110 7.57 10.65 -4.13
C PRO A 110 7.11 12.01 -4.68
N ALA A 111 5.96 12.46 -4.24
CA ALA A 111 5.55 13.82 -4.50
C ALA A 111 6.65 14.72 -3.90
N LYS A 112 7.31 15.52 -4.73
CA LYS A 112 8.39 16.43 -4.31
C LYS A 112 7.93 17.45 -3.24
N SER A 113 6.69 17.39 -2.81
CA SER A 113 6.07 18.33 -1.88
C SER A 113 5.21 17.69 -0.77
N THR A 114 5.10 16.38 -0.71
CA THR A 114 4.44 15.73 0.43
C THR A 114 5.50 15.14 1.34
N PRO A 115 5.52 15.51 2.62
CA PRO A 115 6.37 14.81 3.59
C PRO A 115 6.02 13.32 3.51
N VAL A 116 7.05 12.49 3.52
CA VAL A 116 6.91 11.05 3.67
C VAL A 116 6.00 10.85 4.89
N VAL A 117 4.81 10.34 4.67
CA VAL A 117 3.96 9.89 5.77
C VAL A 117 4.67 8.67 6.33
N GLU A 118 5.50 8.91 7.34
CA GLU A 118 6.08 7.82 8.10
C GLU A 118 4.95 6.97 8.71
N PRO A 119 5.16 5.67 8.89
CA PRO A 119 4.15 4.76 9.43
C PRO A 119 3.77 5.02 10.90
N SER A 120 4.01 6.22 11.41
CA SER A 120 3.69 6.67 12.78
C SER A 120 2.19 6.87 13.04
N ILE A 121 1.32 6.68 12.05
CA ILE A 121 -0.14 6.79 12.25
C ILE A 121 -0.71 5.71 13.19
N CYS A 122 0.07 4.66 13.51
CA CYS A 122 -0.34 3.70 14.52
C CYS A 122 0.00 4.08 15.97
N GLU A 123 0.89 5.04 16.20
CA GLU A 123 1.34 5.37 17.57
C GLU A 123 0.53 6.46 18.27
N THR A 124 -0.15 7.34 17.55
CA THR A 124 -0.90 8.46 18.16
C THR A 124 -2.27 8.10 18.74
N LEU A 125 -2.68 6.84 18.72
CA LEU A 125 -3.95 6.39 19.30
C LEU A 125 -3.79 5.64 20.64
N THR A 126 -2.63 5.68 21.27
CA THR A 126 -2.39 4.93 22.53
C THR A 126 -2.20 5.78 23.77
N ASP A 127 -2.21 7.11 23.70
CA ASP A 127 -1.82 7.96 24.85
C ASP A 127 -2.92 8.81 25.50
N ASP A 128 -4.21 8.41 25.39
CA ASP A 128 -5.25 9.18 26.10
C ASP A 128 -6.12 8.36 27.06
N HIS A 129 -5.55 7.38 27.74
CA HIS A 129 -6.21 6.74 28.90
C HIS A 129 -5.21 6.32 29.98
N ARG A 130 -4.40 7.28 30.44
CA ARG A 130 -3.68 7.12 31.71
C ARG A 130 -3.69 8.41 32.51
N ALA A 131 -4.84 8.82 32.97
CA ALA A 131 -5.01 9.77 34.09
C ALA A 131 -6.39 9.56 34.71
N THR A 132 -6.37 9.01 35.87
CA THR A 132 -7.25 8.84 37.01
C THR A 132 -7.55 7.41 37.37
#